data_0344ec77fb5d2870555f2bf6f6f63651
#
_entry.id   0344ec77fb5d2870555f2bf6f6f63651
#
_cell.length_a   1.000
_cell.length_b   1.000
_cell.length_c   1.000
_cell.angle_alpha   90.00
_cell.angle_beta   90.00
_cell.angle_gamma   90.00
#
_symmetry.space_group_name_H-M   'P 1'
#
loop_
_entity.id
_entity.type
_entity.pdbx_description
1 polymer ?
#
loop_
_entity_poly.entity_id
_entity_poly.type
_entity_poly.pdbx_seq_one_letter_code
_entity_poly.pdbx_strand_id
1 'polypeptide(L)'
;MKRIVLVRHGQSQWNLENRFTGWVDVDLTAEGEAQAKRGGELIAEAGFKPSVMVTSVLTRAQRTGQIFLEAAKLSDTPVIADWRLNERHYGGLTGLNKAETAQKHGEDQVRIWRRSYDTPPPPLAPGGDYDFAADPRYAGQAIPDTESLKTTLDRVQPYWDAEIAPRLKAGEDVLIAAHGNSLRAIVKLLF
;
A
#
# COMPACT_ATOMS: atom_id res chain seq x y z
N MET A 1 18.23 -13.47 14.49
CA MET A 1 17.98 -13.42 13.02
C MET A 1 17.02 -12.25 12.80
N LYS A 2 17.34 -11.33 11.92
CA LYS A 2 16.50 -10.16 11.60
C LYS A 2 15.34 -10.60 10.75
N ARG A 3 14.16 -10.09 11.01
CA ARG A 3 12.95 -10.48 10.28
C ARG A 3 12.24 -9.24 9.76
N ILE A 4 11.68 -9.36 8.59
CA ILE A 4 10.75 -8.40 8.02
C ILE A 4 9.41 -9.13 7.78
N VAL A 5 8.33 -8.51 8.21
CA VAL A 5 6.98 -9.02 7.96
C VAL A 5 6.25 -8.01 7.10
N LEU A 6 5.73 -8.48 5.98
CA LEU A 6 4.98 -7.68 5.01
C LEU A 6 3.49 -8.02 5.13
N VAL A 7 2.67 -7.03 5.45
CA VAL A 7 1.23 -7.18 5.62
C VAL A 7 0.52 -6.28 4.62
N ARG A 8 -0.28 -6.89 3.73
CA ARG A 8 -1.20 -6.14 2.90
C ARG A 8 -2.43 -5.77 3.73
N HIS A 9 -2.94 -4.54 3.54
CA HIS A 9 -4.20 -4.13 4.17
C HIS A 9 -5.35 -5.12 3.90
N GLY A 10 -6.26 -5.25 4.85
CA GLY A 10 -7.48 -6.03 4.73
C GLY A 10 -8.40 -5.51 3.60
N GLN A 11 -9.49 -6.21 3.35
CA GLN A 11 -10.47 -5.80 2.35
C GLN A 11 -10.95 -4.37 2.62
N SER A 12 -10.81 -3.48 1.64
CA SER A 12 -11.36 -2.13 1.68
C SER A 12 -12.71 -2.06 0.97
N GLN A 13 -13.47 -0.97 1.21
CA GLN A 13 -14.75 -0.75 0.57
C GLN A 13 -14.66 -0.86 -0.96
N TRP A 14 -13.65 -0.25 -1.59
CA TRP A 14 -13.49 -0.34 -3.05
C TRP A 14 -12.89 -1.65 -3.55
N ASN A 15 -12.28 -2.46 -2.68
CA ASN A 15 -11.99 -3.86 -3.03
C ASN A 15 -13.30 -4.65 -3.17
N LEU A 16 -14.26 -4.47 -2.24
CA LEU A 16 -15.57 -5.09 -2.29
C LEU A 16 -16.35 -4.66 -3.54
N GLU A 17 -16.30 -3.37 -3.88
CA GLU A 17 -16.96 -2.79 -5.07
C GLU A 17 -16.22 -3.08 -6.39
N ASN A 18 -15.11 -3.80 -6.36
CA ASN A 18 -14.26 -4.10 -7.52
C ASN A 18 -13.80 -2.85 -8.29
N ARG A 19 -13.41 -1.79 -7.57
CA ARG A 19 -12.94 -0.52 -8.17
C ARG A 19 -11.41 -0.38 -8.10
N PHE A 20 -10.85 0.42 -9.01
CA PHE A 20 -9.46 0.87 -8.92
C PHE A 20 -9.33 1.93 -7.83
N THR A 21 -8.62 1.60 -6.74
CA THR A 21 -8.54 2.49 -5.57
C THR A 21 -7.36 3.47 -5.64
N GLY A 22 -6.16 2.96 -5.89
CA GLY A 22 -4.95 3.79 -5.90
C GLY A 22 -4.80 4.58 -4.61
N TRP A 23 -4.73 5.90 -4.73
CA TRP A 23 -4.51 6.84 -3.62
C TRP A 23 -5.78 7.37 -2.99
N VAL A 24 -6.97 6.99 -3.49
CA VAL A 24 -8.22 7.35 -2.81
C VAL A 24 -8.26 6.72 -1.42
N ASP A 25 -8.60 7.53 -0.43
CA ASP A 25 -8.55 7.14 0.97
C ASP A 25 -9.88 6.53 1.42
N VAL A 26 -10.07 5.26 1.09
CA VAL A 26 -11.20 4.44 1.53
C VAL A 26 -10.82 3.56 2.70
N ASP A 27 -11.77 3.33 3.58
CA ASP A 27 -11.58 2.52 4.79
C ASP A 27 -11.75 1.01 4.54
N LEU A 28 -11.48 0.23 5.57
CA LEU A 28 -11.70 -1.22 5.60
C LEU A 28 -13.21 -1.54 5.67
N THR A 29 -13.56 -2.72 5.18
CA THR A 29 -14.83 -3.36 5.51
C THR A 29 -14.70 -4.13 6.83
N ALA A 30 -15.83 -4.56 7.41
CA ALA A 30 -15.81 -5.44 8.59
C ALA A 30 -15.00 -6.73 8.34
N GLU A 31 -15.05 -7.27 7.13
CA GLU A 31 -14.21 -8.42 6.72
C GLU A 31 -12.72 -8.04 6.71
N GLY A 32 -12.37 -6.84 6.23
CA GLY A 32 -10.99 -6.33 6.24
C GLY A 32 -10.44 -6.17 7.65
N GLU A 33 -11.26 -5.73 8.60
CA GLU A 33 -10.88 -5.65 10.02
C GLU A 33 -10.67 -7.05 10.63
N ALA A 34 -11.56 -8.00 10.32
CA ALA A 34 -11.41 -9.39 10.78
C ALA A 34 -10.13 -10.03 10.23
N GLN A 35 -9.78 -9.76 8.96
CA GLN A 35 -8.53 -10.21 8.35
C GLN A 35 -7.31 -9.62 9.06
N ALA A 36 -7.32 -8.32 9.37
CA ALA A 36 -6.24 -7.65 10.10
C ALA A 36 -6.07 -8.26 11.51
N LYS A 37 -7.16 -8.47 12.23
CA LYS A 37 -7.17 -9.12 13.55
C LYS A 37 -6.57 -10.52 13.48
N ARG A 38 -7.01 -11.35 12.54
CA ARG A 38 -6.48 -12.70 12.36
C ARG A 38 -4.99 -12.70 12.05
N GLY A 39 -4.52 -11.75 11.23
CA GLY A 39 -3.09 -11.56 10.95
C GLY A 39 -2.28 -11.28 12.23
N GLY A 40 -2.79 -10.41 13.11
CA GLY A 40 -2.16 -10.10 14.39
C GLY A 40 -2.10 -11.30 15.35
N GLU A 41 -3.16 -12.11 15.40
CA GLU A 41 -3.18 -13.35 16.19
C GLU A 41 -2.09 -14.33 15.71
N LEU A 42 -1.99 -14.54 14.40
CA LEU A 42 -0.99 -15.42 13.79
C LEU A 42 0.44 -14.97 14.07
N ILE A 43 0.70 -13.67 14.04
CA ILE A 43 2.04 -13.15 14.31
C ILE A 43 2.41 -13.28 15.80
N ALA A 44 1.44 -13.15 16.71
CA ALA A 44 1.61 -13.41 18.11
C ALA A 44 1.98 -14.89 18.37
N GLU A 45 1.27 -15.82 17.74
CA GLU A 45 1.57 -17.25 17.77
C GLU A 45 2.99 -17.56 17.26
N ALA A 46 3.45 -16.83 16.22
CA ALA A 46 4.80 -16.96 15.67
C ALA A 46 5.90 -16.29 16.51
N GLY A 47 5.55 -15.60 17.60
CA GLY A 47 6.50 -14.92 18.48
C GLY A 47 7.27 -13.78 17.80
N PHE A 48 6.69 -13.11 16.79
CA PHE A 48 7.29 -11.95 16.16
C PHE A 48 6.97 -10.68 16.95
N LYS A 49 8.00 -9.88 17.24
CA LYS A 49 7.89 -8.62 17.97
C LYS A 49 8.65 -7.53 17.22
N PRO A 50 7.99 -6.76 16.36
CA PRO A 50 8.65 -5.68 15.62
C PRO A 50 9.09 -4.56 16.55
N SER A 51 10.26 -3.99 16.26
CA SER A 51 10.75 -2.75 16.90
C SER A 51 10.01 -1.52 16.38
N VAL A 52 9.47 -1.61 15.17
CA VAL A 52 8.74 -0.54 14.49
C VAL A 52 7.75 -1.13 13.47
N MET A 53 6.62 -0.46 13.30
CA MET A 53 5.76 -0.64 12.15
C MET A 53 5.89 0.57 11.22
N VAL A 54 6.13 0.32 9.94
CA VAL A 54 6.03 1.36 8.91
C VAL A 54 4.79 1.12 8.04
N THR A 55 4.12 2.19 7.65
CA THR A 55 2.86 2.11 6.89
C THR A 55 2.73 3.27 5.91
N SER A 56 1.73 3.24 5.03
CA SER A 56 1.38 4.37 4.17
C SER A 56 0.56 5.42 4.91
N VAL A 57 0.29 6.55 4.26
CA VAL A 57 -0.61 7.58 4.80
C VAL A 57 -2.10 7.29 4.53
N LEU A 58 -2.44 6.14 3.93
CA LEU A 58 -3.81 5.77 3.60
C LEU A 58 -4.46 4.99 4.75
N THR A 59 -5.68 5.39 5.12
CA THR A 59 -6.44 4.89 6.27
C THR A 59 -6.50 3.35 6.32
N ARG A 60 -6.79 2.69 5.21
CA ARG A 60 -6.91 1.22 5.18
C ARG A 60 -5.64 0.49 5.59
N ALA A 61 -4.45 1.04 5.28
CA ALA A 61 -3.17 0.43 5.68
C ALA A 61 -2.85 0.73 7.15
N GLN A 62 -3.05 1.98 7.58
CA GLN A 62 -2.85 2.38 8.98
C GLN A 62 -3.76 1.60 9.91
N ARG A 63 -5.06 1.53 9.58
CA ARG A 63 -6.05 0.80 10.38
C ARG A 63 -5.78 -0.70 10.41
N THR A 64 -5.38 -1.29 9.28
CA THR A 64 -4.93 -2.68 9.26
C THR A 64 -3.77 -2.91 10.23
N GLY A 65 -2.75 -2.06 10.18
CA GLY A 65 -1.60 -2.15 11.05
C GLY A 65 -1.95 -1.98 12.53
N GLN A 66 -2.82 -1.03 12.85
CA GLN A 66 -3.29 -0.79 14.22
C GLN A 66 -4.03 -2.02 14.77
N ILE A 67 -5.05 -2.53 14.06
CA ILE A 67 -5.81 -3.71 14.48
C ILE A 67 -4.89 -4.94 14.62
N PHE A 68 -3.93 -5.07 13.70
CA PHE A 68 -2.92 -6.13 13.72
C PHE A 68 -2.06 -6.09 15.00
N LEU A 69 -1.54 -4.91 15.36
CA LEU A 69 -0.73 -4.73 16.58
C LEU A 69 -1.56 -4.93 17.86
N GLU A 70 -2.81 -4.45 17.88
CA GLU A 70 -3.73 -4.67 19.01
C GLU A 70 -3.98 -6.16 19.22
N ALA A 71 -4.32 -6.90 18.17
CA ALA A 71 -4.56 -8.35 18.22
C ALA A 71 -3.30 -9.13 18.62
N ALA A 72 -2.14 -8.65 18.22
CA ALA A 72 -0.84 -9.22 18.62
C ALA A 72 -0.41 -8.84 20.05
N LYS A 73 -1.14 -7.96 20.76
CA LYS A 73 -0.78 -7.38 22.06
C LYS A 73 0.55 -6.59 22.02
N LEU A 74 0.73 -5.84 20.94
CA LEU A 74 1.93 -5.05 20.62
C LEU A 74 1.57 -3.57 20.34
N SER A 75 0.54 -3.04 20.99
CA SER A 75 0.02 -1.68 20.73
C SER A 75 1.03 -0.56 21.01
N ASP A 76 2.06 -0.83 21.83
CA ASP A 76 3.12 0.14 22.14
C ASP A 76 4.20 0.22 21.03
N THR A 77 4.11 -0.60 19.99
CA THR A 77 5.08 -0.57 18.88
C THR A 77 5.03 0.78 18.17
N PRO A 78 6.16 1.50 18.03
CA PRO A 78 6.21 2.75 17.28
C PRO A 78 5.72 2.60 15.83
N VAL A 79 4.92 3.56 15.35
CA VAL A 79 4.35 3.56 14.00
C VAL A 79 4.84 4.78 13.23
N ILE A 80 5.35 4.56 12.03
CA ILE A 80 5.81 5.61 11.12
C ILE A 80 5.01 5.49 9.82
N ALA A 81 4.32 6.57 9.44
CA ALA A 81 3.57 6.64 8.19
C ALA A 81 4.32 7.50 7.17
N ASP A 82 4.44 7.00 5.93
CA ASP A 82 5.05 7.74 4.84
C ASP A 82 4.30 7.48 3.52
N TRP A 83 4.03 8.56 2.76
CA TRP A 83 3.29 8.49 1.51
C TRP A 83 3.99 7.63 0.44
N ARG A 84 5.31 7.49 0.50
CA ARG A 84 6.08 6.64 -0.41
C ARG A 84 5.73 5.15 -0.28
N LEU A 85 5.00 4.75 0.77
CA LEU A 85 4.43 3.40 0.91
C LEU A 85 2.99 3.29 0.41
N ASN A 86 2.38 4.35 -0.14
CA ASN A 86 1.05 4.30 -0.72
C ASN A 86 0.93 3.23 -1.81
N GLU A 87 -0.31 2.83 -2.11
CA GLU A 87 -0.59 1.98 -3.27
C GLU A 87 -0.11 2.65 -4.57
N ARG A 88 0.10 1.89 -5.62
CA ARG A 88 0.35 2.40 -6.95
C ARG A 88 -0.75 3.37 -7.36
N HIS A 89 -0.36 4.50 -7.95
CA HIS A 89 -1.29 5.47 -8.49
C HIS A 89 -1.89 4.94 -9.80
N TYR A 90 -3.20 4.75 -9.81
CA TYR A 90 -3.89 4.18 -10.97
C TYR A 90 -4.26 5.19 -12.06
N GLY A 91 -3.85 6.45 -11.94
CA GLY A 91 -4.09 7.49 -12.94
C GLY A 91 -5.56 7.65 -13.27
N GLY A 92 -5.86 7.77 -14.55
CA GLY A 92 -7.23 7.93 -15.07
C GLY A 92 -8.15 6.73 -14.86
N LEU A 93 -7.64 5.59 -14.36
CA LEU A 93 -8.49 4.46 -13.96
C LEU A 93 -9.04 4.59 -12.53
N THR A 94 -8.55 5.56 -11.74
CA THR A 94 -8.98 5.77 -10.36
C THR A 94 -10.50 5.89 -10.27
N GLY A 95 -11.10 5.09 -9.39
CA GLY A 95 -12.55 5.09 -9.15
C GLY A 95 -13.37 4.25 -10.13
N LEU A 96 -12.82 3.84 -11.27
CA LEU A 96 -13.56 3.03 -12.24
C LEU A 96 -13.74 1.59 -11.74
N ASN A 97 -14.87 0.97 -12.10
CA ASN A 97 -15.10 -0.45 -11.89
C ASN A 97 -14.22 -1.26 -12.84
N LYS A 98 -13.54 -2.28 -12.32
CA LYS A 98 -12.57 -3.07 -13.09
C LYS A 98 -13.21 -3.90 -14.20
N ALA A 99 -14.42 -4.45 -13.96
CA ALA A 99 -15.12 -5.24 -14.96
C ALA A 99 -15.65 -4.36 -16.10
N GLU A 100 -16.25 -3.22 -15.79
CA GLU A 100 -16.72 -2.24 -16.79
C GLU A 100 -15.55 -1.68 -17.61
N THR A 101 -14.43 -1.41 -16.95
CA THR A 101 -13.20 -0.96 -17.64
C THR A 101 -12.69 -2.02 -18.61
N ALA A 102 -12.75 -3.31 -18.22
CA ALA A 102 -12.37 -4.41 -19.10
C ALA A 102 -13.34 -4.55 -20.30
N GLN A 103 -14.63 -4.35 -20.09
CA GLN A 103 -15.61 -4.33 -21.18
C GLN A 103 -15.34 -3.19 -22.18
N LYS A 104 -14.95 -2.02 -21.67
CA LYS A 104 -14.72 -0.81 -22.49
C LYS A 104 -13.39 -0.86 -23.25
N HIS A 105 -12.32 -1.32 -22.65
CA HIS A 105 -10.96 -1.25 -23.19
C HIS A 105 -10.38 -2.60 -23.61
N GLY A 106 -11.09 -3.70 -23.34
CA GLY A 106 -10.61 -5.06 -23.54
C GLY A 106 -9.83 -5.60 -22.32
N GLU A 107 -10.00 -6.89 -22.05
CA GLU A 107 -9.36 -7.56 -20.91
C GLU A 107 -7.83 -7.50 -20.98
N ASP A 108 -7.26 -7.67 -22.18
CA ASP A 108 -5.81 -7.65 -22.39
C ASP A 108 -5.21 -6.28 -22.08
N GLN A 109 -5.84 -5.19 -22.51
CA GLN A 109 -5.37 -3.84 -22.21
C GLN A 109 -5.43 -3.55 -20.70
N VAL A 110 -6.52 -3.93 -20.04
CA VAL A 110 -6.65 -3.76 -18.59
C VAL A 110 -5.66 -4.65 -17.85
N ARG A 111 -5.38 -5.85 -18.33
CA ARG A 111 -4.34 -6.73 -17.79
C ARG A 111 -2.95 -6.09 -17.90
N ILE A 112 -2.62 -5.46 -19.04
CA ILE A 112 -1.37 -4.71 -19.25
C ILE A 112 -1.26 -3.61 -18.19
N TRP A 113 -2.24 -2.73 -18.06
CA TRP A 113 -2.23 -1.66 -17.06
C TRP A 113 -2.11 -2.16 -15.62
N ARG A 114 -2.66 -3.32 -15.31
CA ARG A 114 -2.66 -3.89 -13.95
C ARG A 114 -1.42 -4.72 -13.63
N ARG A 115 -0.76 -5.30 -14.61
CA ARG A 115 0.23 -6.38 -14.41
C ARG A 115 1.57 -6.16 -15.05
N SER A 116 1.69 -5.32 -16.09
CA SER A 116 2.99 -5.02 -16.67
C SER A 116 3.92 -4.34 -15.65
N TYR A 117 5.20 -4.47 -15.87
CA TYR A 117 6.20 -3.87 -15.00
C TYR A 117 6.33 -2.36 -15.25
N ASP A 118 6.33 -1.94 -16.51
CA ASP A 118 6.73 -0.61 -16.97
C ASP A 118 5.62 0.19 -17.67
N THR A 119 4.48 -0.43 -17.98
CA THR A 119 3.38 0.26 -18.66
C THR A 119 2.36 0.79 -17.64
N PRO A 120 2.29 2.12 -17.42
CA PRO A 120 1.31 2.70 -16.50
C PRO A 120 -0.09 2.78 -17.14
N PRO A 121 -1.14 2.92 -16.33
CA PRO A 121 -2.44 3.40 -16.80
C PRO A 121 -2.34 4.81 -17.41
N PRO A 122 -3.38 5.28 -18.15
CA PRO A 122 -3.46 6.68 -18.55
C PRO A 122 -3.31 7.63 -17.35
N PRO A 123 -2.68 8.79 -17.52
CA PRO A 123 -2.52 9.75 -16.42
C PRO A 123 -3.87 10.28 -15.92
N LEU A 124 -3.91 10.70 -14.67
CA LEU A 124 -5.06 11.39 -14.08
C LEU A 124 -5.24 12.74 -14.77
N ALA A 125 -6.46 13.02 -15.24
CA ALA A 125 -6.75 14.30 -15.86
C ALA A 125 -6.77 15.43 -14.80
N PRO A 126 -6.14 16.58 -15.05
CA PRO A 126 -6.24 17.73 -14.16
C PRO A 126 -7.70 18.19 -13.98
N GLY A 127 -8.08 18.57 -12.75
CA GLY A 127 -9.41 19.06 -12.43
C GLY A 127 -10.53 18.02 -12.49
N GLY A 128 -10.18 16.73 -12.49
CA GLY A 128 -11.14 15.63 -12.36
C GLY A 128 -11.64 15.44 -10.92
N ASP A 129 -12.39 14.36 -10.70
CA ASP A 129 -13.02 14.03 -9.40
C ASP A 129 -12.00 13.78 -8.28
N TYR A 130 -10.75 13.53 -8.62
CA TYR A 130 -9.66 13.24 -7.66
C TYR A 130 -8.51 14.23 -7.87
N ASP A 131 -8.29 15.08 -6.87
CA ASP A 131 -7.16 16.01 -6.83
C ASP A 131 -6.27 15.71 -5.62
N PHE A 132 -5.28 14.86 -5.82
CA PHE A 132 -4.34 14.51 -4.75
C PHE A 132 -3.31 15.61 -4.49
N ALA A 133 -3.11 16.55 -5.43
CA ALA A 133 -2.18 17.67 -5.23
C ALA A 133 -2.68 18.66 -4.17
N ALA A 134 -4.00 18.76 -3.98
CA ALA A 134 -4.61 19.58 -2.93
C ALA A 134 -4.60 18.90 -1.54
N ASP A 135 -4.24 17.62 -1.45
CA ASP A 135 -4.24 16.88 -0.18
C ASP A 135 -3.02 17.30 0.66
N PRO A 136 -3.21 17.80 1.90
CA PRO A 136 -2.13 18.27 2.76
C PRO A 136 -1.10 17.18 3.11
N ARG A 137 -1.46 15.90 3.02
CA ARG A 137 -0.53 14.77 3.23
C ARG A 137 0.61 14.75 2.20
N TYR A 138 0.42 15.39 1.06
CA TYR A 138 1.40 15.46 -0.04
C TYR A 138 1.95 16.86 -0.27
N ALA A 139 1.69 17.79 0.63
CA ALA A 139 2.14 19.18 0.49
C ALA A 139 3.65 19.28 0.24
N GLY A 140 4.04 19.98 -0.80
CA GLY A 140 5.45 20.16 -1.20
C GLY A 140 6.10 18.92 -1.84
N GLN A 141 5.34 17.86 -2.13
CA GLN A 141 5.84 16.67 -2.79
C GLN A 141 5.54 16.68 -4.29
N ALA A 142 6.47 16.20 -5.09
CA ALA A 142 6.21 15.90 -6.50
C ALA A 142 5.51 14.55 -6.59
N ILE A 143 4.17 14.56 -6.57
CA ILE A 143 3.37 13.35 -6.65
C ILE A 143 3.14 12.93 -8.11
N PRO A 144 3.04 11.61 -8.40
CA PRO A 144 2.76 11.13 -9.75
C PRO A 144 1.29 11.35 -10.12
N ASP A 145 1.01 11.45 -11.41
CA ASP A 145 -0.34 11.42 -11.97
C ASP A 145 -0.76 10.01 -12.46
N THR A 146 0.20 9.09 -12.56
CA THR A 146 0.02 7.66 -12.82
C THR A 146 1.28 6.89 -12.47
N GLU A 147 1.18 5.60 -12.19
CA GLU A 147 2.34 4.74 -11.92
C GLU A 147 2.23 3.38 -12.59
N SER A 148 3.36 2.91 -13.12
CA SER A 148 3.65 1.48 -13.35
C SER A 148 4.20 0.84 -12.06
N LEU A 149 4.45 -0.48 -12.05
CA LEU A 149 5.16 -1.10 -10.94
C LEU A 149 6.61 -0.59 -10.84
N LYS A 150 7.25 -0.29 -11.99
CA LYS A 150 8.59 0.29 -12.05
C LYS A 150 8.63 1.65 -11.35
N THR A 151 7.74 2.57 -11.71
CA THR A 151 7.72 3.91 -11.10
C THR A 151 7.24 3.88 -9.64
N THR A 152 6.40 2.92 -9.25
CA THR A 152 6.12 2.64 -7.84
C THR A 152 7.39 2.23 -7.09
N LEU A 153 8.23 1.38 -7.70
CA LEU A 153 9.52 0.99 -7.12
C LEU A 153 10.45 2.20 -6.99
N ASP A 154 10.56 3.03 -8.04
CA ASP A 154 11.38 4.24 -8.03
C ASP A 154 10.98 5.21 -6.88
N ARG A 155 9.69 5.26 -6.52
CA ARG A 155 9.16 6.01 -5.38
C ARG A 155 9.44 5.36 -4.02
N VAL A 156 9.32 4.04 -3.93
CA VAL A 156 9.51 3.28 -2.68
C VAL A 156 10.97 3.16 -2.30
N GLN A 157 11.86 2.99 -3.27
CA GLN A 157 13.28 2.69 -3.04
C GLN A 157 13.99 3.74 -2.17
N PRO A 158 13.85 5.07 -2.38
CA PRO A 158 14.50 6.05 -1.51
C PRO A 158 14.09 5.94 -0.04
N TYR A 159 12.82 5.60 0.23
CA TYR A 159 12.34 5.38 1.60
C TYR A 159 12.89 4.08 2.18
N TRP A 160 12.95 3.02 1.38
CA TRP A 160 13.58 1.77 1.76
C TRP A 160 15.05 1.97 2.15
N ASP A 161 15.82 2.68 1.34
CA ASP A 161 17.25 2.87 1.55
C ASP A 161 17.55 3.78 2.78
N ALA A 162 16.69 4.79 3.00
CA ALA A 162 16.89 5.73 4.09
C ALA A 162 16.36 5.25 5.45
N GLU A 163 15.23 4.54 5.48
CA GLU A 163 14.51 4.26 6.72
C GLU A 163 14.41 2.77 7.05
N ILE A 164 14.15 1.89 6.08
CA ILE A 164 13.86 0.48 6.37
C ILE A 164 15.15 -0.36 6.40
N ALA A 165 15.97 -0.26 5.36
CA ALA A 165 17.19 -1.05 5.25
C ALA A 165 18.20 -0.79 6.39
N PRO A 166 18.42 0.47 6.86
CA PRO A 166 19.28 0.71 8.01
C PRO A 166 18.81 0.03 9.30
N ARG A 167 17.49 0.03 9.56
CA ARG A 167 16.89 -0.64 10.72
C ARG A 167 17.14 -2.14 10.69
N LEU A 168 16.89 -2.76 9.54
CA LEU A 168 17.19 -4.19 9.35
C LEU A 168 18.69 -4.47 9.53
N LYS A 169 19.58 -3.61 9.02
CA LYS A 169 21.03 -3.73 9.23
C LYS A 169 21.43 -3.58 10.70
N ALA A 170 20.76 -2.73 11.45
CA ALA A 170 20.96 -2.52 12.87
C ALA A 170 20.44 -3.68 13.74
N GLY A 171 19.71 -4.63 13.16
CA GLY A 171 19.22 -5.80 13.88
C GLY A 171 17.75 -5.71 14.32
N GLU A 172 17.05 -4.68 13.90
CA GLU A 172 15.65 -4.50 14.22
C GLU A 172 14.75 -5.44 13.41
N ASP A 173 13.70 -5.96 14.04
CA ASP A 173 12.59 -6.62 13.35
C ASP A 173 11.60 -5.55 12.89
N VAL A 174 11.20 -5.55 11.62
CA VAL A 174 10.35 -4.51 11.01
C VAL A 174 9.05 -5.10 10.50
N LEU A 175 7.92 -4.49 10.86
CA LEU A 175 6.60 -4.76 10.28
C LEU A 175 6.29 -3.68 9.23
N ILE A 176 5.85 -4.09 8.05
CA ILE A 176 5.37 -3.17 7.01
C ILE A 176 3.91 -3.48 6.70
N ALA A 177 3.01 -2.56 7.06
CA ALA A 177 1.59 -2.64 6.71
C ALA A 177 1.31 -1.67 5.55
N ALA A 178 1.11 -2.21 4.33
CA ALA A 178 0.98 -1.39 3.14
C ALA A 178 0.05 -2.03 2.08
N HIS A 179 0.36 -1.85 0.80
CA HIS A 179 -0.54 -2.18 -0.31
C HIS A 179 0.08 -3.20 -1.26
N GLY A 180 -0.76 -3.82 -2.10
CA GLY A 180 -0.32 -4.88 -2.99
C GLY A 180 0.86 -4.51 -3.87
N ASN A 181 0.85 -3.32 -4.50
CA ASN A 181 1.93 -2.96 -5.41
C ASN A 181 3.14 -2.34 -4.70
N SER A 182 2.98 -1.57 -3.63
CA SER A 182 4.12 -1.10 -2.84
C SER A 182 4.86 -2.27 -2.17
N LEU A 183 4.14 -3.28 -1.66
CA LEU A 183 4.78 -4.49 -1.13
C LEU A 183 5.48 -5.31 -2.22
N ARG A 184 4.90 -5.41 -3.43
CA ARG A 184 5.57 -6.04 -4.58
C ARG A 184 6.84 -5.30 -4.99
N ALA A 185 6.84 -3.97 -4.92
CA ALA A 185 8.04 -3.18 -5.14
C ALA A 185 9.12 -3.50 -4.10
N ILE A 186 8.76 -3.59 -2.81
CA ILE A 186 9.68 -3.97 -1.74
C ILE A 186 10.23 -5.38 -1.96
N VAL A 187 9.38 -6.36 -2.30
CA VAL A 187 9.83 -7.72 -2.60
C VAL A 187 10.85 -7.72 -3.73
N LYS A 188 10.66 -6.89 -4.76
CA LYS A 188 11.61 -6.75 -5.87
C LYS A 188 12.96 -6.12 -5.45
N LEU A 189 13.01 -5.36 -4.35
CA LEU A 189 14.28 -4.86 -3.78
C LEU A 189 15.03 -5.93 -2.98
N LEU A 190 14.33 -6.98 -2.54
CA LEU A 190 14.90 -8.05 -1.74
C LEU A 190 15.46 -9.20 -2.58
N PHE A 191 14.99 -9.35 -3.82
CA PHE A 191 15.31 -10.46 -4.74
C PHE A 191 15.58 -9.94 -6.17
#